data_7fa00ddd857e641337f73a50b72a9ff9
#
_entry.id   7fa00ddd857e641337f73a50b72a9ff9
#
_cell.length_a   1.000
_cell.length_b   1.000
_cell.length_c   1.000
_cell.angle_alpha   90.00
_cell.angle_beta   90.00
_cell.angle_gamma   90.00
#
_symmetry.space_group_name_H-M   'P 1'
#
loop_
_entity.id
_entity.type
_entity.pdbx_description
1 polymer ?
#
loop_
_entity_poly.entity_id
_entity_poly.type
_entity_poly.pdbx_seq_one_letter_code
_entity_poly.pdbx_strand_id
1 'polypeptide(L)'
;MMMKKIFTLALAAVLAGTALASCAAKGFDKDGAITVISREKGSGTRSAFIELFGVEVDDEDKTVETADITDKTNVMMTSVSQNANAIGYISLGSLNDSVKALKIDGAAATVENIENGSYKISRPFNIATKSDLSETAKDFVDFILSDEGQKVVEDNGYIPVASTGAYSGSKPSGKISIGGSSSV
;
A
#
# COMPACT_ATOMS: atom_id res chain seq x y z
N MET A 1 -17.06 -31.09 -54.02
CA MET A 1 -16.84 -31.34 -52.59
C MET A 1 -15.66 -30.55 -51.99
N MET A 2 -14.68 -30.10 -52.77
CA MET A 2 -13.51 -29.29 -52.30
C MET A 2 -13.85 -27.82 -51.98
N MET A 3 -14.73 -27.17 -52.74
CA MET A 3 -15.07 -25.75 -52.52
C MET A 3 -15.78 -25.47 -51.19
N LYS A 4 -16.61 -26.41 -50.68
CA LYS A 4 -17.28 -26.25 -49.37
C LYS A 4 -16.31 -26.32 -48.21
N LYS A 5 -15.19 -27.07 -48.31
CA LYS A 5 -14.15 -27.18 -47.28
C LYS A 5 -13.26 -25.94 -47.18
N ILE A 6 -13.03 -25.27 -48.31
CA ILE A 6 -12.24 -24.02 -48.36
C ILE A 6 -13.02 -22.87 -47.70
N PHE A 7 -14.33 -22.80 -47.92
CA PHE A 7 -15.19 -21.77 -47.28
C PHE A 7 -15.29 -21.93 -45.76
N THR A 8 -15.33 -23.17 -45.28
CA THR A 8 -15.38 -23.43 -43.83
C THR A 8 -14.06 -23.11 -43.12
N LEU A 9 -12.92 -23.35 -43.78
CA LEU A 9 -11.61 -22.98 -43.22
C LEU A 9 -11.37 -21.46 -43.18
N ALA A 10 -11.85 -20.73 -44.21
CA ALA A 10 -11.73 -19.26 -44.25
C ALA A 10 -12.60 -18.59 -43.18
N LEU A 11 -13.80 -19.13 -42.91
CA LEU A 11 -14.69 -18.59 -41.87
C LEU A 11 -14.17 -18.87 -40.46
N ALA A 12 -13.53 -20.03 -40.21
CA ALA A 12 -12.89 -20.35 -38.94
C ALA A 12 -11.66 -19.47 -38.64
N ALA A 13 -10.87 -19.10 -39.67
CA ALA A 13 -9.71 -18.22 -39.51
C ALA A 13 -10.11 -16.77 -39.19
N VAL A 14 -11.24 -16.29 -39.74
CA VAL A 14 -11.75 -14.95 -39.43
C VAL A 14 -12.30 -14.86 -38.00
N LEU A 15 -12.97 -15.92 -37.51
CA LEU A 15 -13.47 -15.96 -36.12
C LEU A 15 -12.34 -16.10 -35.08
N ALA A 16 -11.24 -16.80 -35.42
CA ALA A 16 -10.07 -16.89 -34.54
C ALA A 16 -9.26 -15.58 -34.46
N GLY A 17 -9.24 -14.77 -35.53
CA GLY A 17 -8.54 -13.50 -35.58
C GLY A 17 -9.19 -12.38 -34.74
N THR A 18 -10.51 -12.43 -34.53
CA THR A 18 -11.23 -11.40 -33.74
C THR A 18 -11.21 -11.66 -32.24
N ALA A 19 -10.87 -12.88 -31.80
CA ALA A 19 -10.78 -13.20 -30.35
C ALA A 19 -9.46 -12.77 -29.70
N LEU A 20 -8.42 -12.43 -30.47
CA LEU A 20 -7.10 -12.03 -29.95
C LEU A 20 -6.93 -10.52 -29.77
N ALA A 21 -7.91 -9.70 -30.18
CA ALA A 21 -7.82 -8.24 -30.09
C ALA A 21 -8.36 -7.65 -28.78
N SER A 22 -8.78 -8.46 -27.80
CA SER A 22 -9.54 -7.98 -26.63
C SER A 22 -8.77 -7.89 -25.32
N CYS A 23 -7.46 -8.10 -25.28
CA CYS A 23 -6.66 -8.00 -24.05
C CYS A 23 -5.47 -7.06 -24.15
N ALA A 24 -5.53 -6.00 -24.94
CA ALA A 24 -4.63 -4.88 -24.75
C ALA A 24 -5.12 -4.12 -23.50
N ALA A 25 -4.40 -4.22 -22.41
CA ALA A 25 -4.64 -3.35 -21.24
C ALA A 25 -4.73 -1.92 -21.78
N LYS A 26 -5.87 -1.26 -21.55
CA LYS A 26 -6.00 0.17 -21.92
C LYS A 26 -4.92 0.92 -21.16
N GLY A 27 -4.02 1.59 -21.90
CA GLY A 27 -3.04 2.47 -21.30
C GLY A 27 -3.71 3.69 -20.64
N PHE A 28 -2.92 4.52 -19.98
CA PHE A 28 -3.40 5.76 -19.37
C PHE A 28 -4.08 6.65 -20.42
N ASP A 29 -5.31 7.04 -20.14
CA ASP A 29 -6.10 7.98 -20.93
C ASP A 29 -6.07 9.35 -20.25
N LYS A 30 -5.32 10.30 -20.84
CA LYS A 30 -5.17 11.67 -20.32
C LYS A 30 -6.47 12.48 -20.31
N ASP A 31 -7.43 12.12 -21.15
CA ASP A 31 -8.73 12.78 -21.28
C ASP A 31 -9.82 12.00 -20.49
N GLY A 32 -9.48 10.85 -19.94
CA GLY A 32 -10.35 10.02 -19.13
C GLY A 32 -10.49 10.50 -17.69
N ALA A 33 -11.59 10.14 -17.04
CA ALA A 33 -11.77 10.40 -15.62
C ALA A 33 -10.75 9.63 -14.78
N ILE A 34 -10.24 10.25 -13.72
CA ILE A 34 -9.39 9.61 -12.72
C ILE A 34 -10.28 8.86 -11.73
N THR A 35 -9.99 7.57 -11.53
CA THR A 35 -10.60 6.77 -10.48
C THR A 35 -9.81 6.95 -9.19
N VAL A 36 -10.42 7.59 -8.19
CA VAL A 36 -9.81 7.77 -6.87
C VAL A 36 -10.15 6.55 -6.01
N ILE A 37 -9.12 5.91 -5.44
CA ILE A 37 -9.29 4.79 -4.52
C ILE A 37 -8.77 5.23 -3.15
N SER A 38 -9.60 5.13 -2.12
CA SER A 38 -9.27 5.53 -0.77
C SER A 38 -9.44 4.37 0.22
N ARG A 39 -8.93 4.56 1.42
CA ARG A 39 -9.09 3.62 2.52
C ARG A 39 -10.34 3.96 3.32
N GLU A 40 -10.80 2.99 4.08
CA GLU A 40 -11.92 3.09 5.01
C GLU A 40 -11.68 4.13 6.12
N LYS A 41 -12.77 4.63 6.71
CA LYS A 41 -12.68 5.47 7.91
C LYS A 41 -12.04 4.68 9.07
N GLY A 42 -11.10 5.30 9.77
CA GLY A 42 -10.33 4.66 10.84
C GLY A 42 -9.04 3.99 10.38
N SER A 43 -8.76 3.95 9.06
CA SER A 43 -7.46 3.54 8.56
C SER A 43 -6.37 4.55 8.95
N GLY A 44 -5.31 4.08 9.62
CA GLY A 44 -4.15 4.92 9.94
C GLY A 44 -3.45 5.47 8.70
N THR A 45 -3.45 4.71 7.58
CA THR A 45 -2.90 5.17 6.30
C THR A 45 -3.77 6.28 5.68
N ARG A 46 -5.12 6.19 5.81
CA ARG A 46 -6.00 7.28 5.38
C ARG A 46 -5.76 8.54 6.20
N SER A 47 -5.73 8.44 7.53
CA SER A 47 -5.47 9.59 8.40
C SER A 47 -4.14 10.26 8.06
N ALA A 48 -3.06 9.48 7.85
CA ALA A 48 -1.79 10.01 7.41
C ALA A 48 -1.88 10.73 6.06
N PHE A 49 -2.59 10.15 5.10
CA PHE A 49 -2.73 10.73 3.77
C PHE A 49 -3.49 12.06 3.80
N ILE A 50 -4.67 12.09 4.41
CA ILE A 50 -5.50 13.31 4.45
C ILE A 50 -4.83 14.47 5.20
N GLU A 51 -4.13 14.15 6.29
CA GLU A 51 -3.36 15.12 7.08
C GLU A 51 -2.16 15.67 6.29
N LEU A 52 -1.27 14.78 5.80
CA LEU A 52 -0.02 15.19 5.17
C LEU A 52 -0.20 15.86 3.81
N PHE A 53 -1.26 15.53 3.08
CA PHE A 53 -1.60 16.17 1.80
C PHE A 53 -2.58 17.33 1.92
N GLY A 54 -3.02 17.68 3.13
CA GLY A 54 -3.99 18.77 3.34
C GLY A 54 -5.37 18.49 2.72
N VAL A 55 -5.76 17.22 2.64
CA VAL A 55 -7.11 16.80 2.24
C VAL A 55 -8.09 16.95 3.40
N GLU A 56 -7.58 16.98 4.64
CA GLU A 56 -8.35 17.34 5.81
C GLU A 56 -8.33 18.87 5.98
N VAL A 57 -9.51 19.49 6.03
CA VAL A 57 -9.69 20.93 6.19
C VAL A 57 -10.75 21.18 7.27
N ASP A 58 -10.42 21.96 8.29
CA ASP A 58 -11.29 22.24 9.43
C ASP A 58 -11.82 20.95 10.11
N ASP A 59 -10.93 19.98 10.35
CA ASP A 59 -11.24 18.66 10.91
C ASP A 59 -12.22 17.83 10.06
N GLU A 60 -12.43 18.21 8.80
CA GLU A 60 -13.27 17.48 7.86
C GLU A 60 -12.44 16.83 6.74
N ASP A 61 -12.61 15.52 6.56
CA ASP A 61 -12.04 14.78 5.43
C ASP A 61 -12.74 15.16 4.12
N LYS A 62 -12.01 15.82 3.23
CA LYS A 62 -12.49 16.29 1.91
C LYS A 62 -12.20 15.28 0.80
N THR A 63 -11.96 14.01 1.11
CA THR A 63 -11.91 12.96 0.09
C THR A 63 -13.18 12.98 -0.74
N VAL A 64 -13.04 12.95 -2.08
CA VAL A 64 -14.20 13.00 -2.97
C VAL A 64 -15.20 11.88 -2.69
N GLU A 65 -16.47 12.17 -2.70
CA GLU A 65 -17.55 11.22 -2.39
C GLU A 65 -17.61 10.03 -3.36
N THR A 66 -17.10 10.22 -4.58
CA THR A 66 -17.04 9.19 -5.63
C THR A 66 -15.83 8.27 -5.50
N ALA A 67 -15.01 8.42 -4.45
CA ALA A 67 -13.86 7.54 -4.24
C ALA A 67 -14.31 6.11 -3.92
N ASP A 68 -13.69 5.14 -4.58
CA ASP A 68 -13.83 3.73 -4.25
C ASP A 68 -13.15 3.45 -2.91
N ILE A 69 -13.88 2.89 -1.95
CA ILE A 69 -13.37 2.64 -0.61
C ILE A 69 -12.95 1.17 -0.46
N THR A 70 -11.75 0.94 0.04
CA THR A 70 -11.24 -0.40 0.37
C THR A 70 -10.68 -0.46 1.80
N ASP A 71 -10.81 -1.63 2.44
CA ASP A 71 -10.31 -1.91 3.79
C ASP A 71 -8.96 -2.65 3.81
N LYS A 72 -8.36 -2.91 2.62
CA LYS A 72 -7.13 -3.71 2.50
C LYS A 72 -6.13 -3.10 1.54
N THR A 73 -4.87 -3.06 1.95
CA THR A 73 -3.76 -2.56 1.14
C THR A 73 -3.57 -3.35 -0.16
N ASN A 74 -3.68 -4.68 -0.13
CA ASN A 74 -3.56 -5.50 -1.34
C ASN A 74 -4.71 -5.29 -2.33
N VAL A 75 -5.92 -4.98 -1.87
CA VAL A 75 -7.04 -4.62 -2.74
C VAL A 75 -6.78 -3.26 -3.40
N MET A 76 -6.29 -2.27 -2.64
CA MET A 76 -5.84 -0.99 -3.18
C MET A 76 -4.84 -1.19 -4.32
N MET A 77 -3.77 -1.95 -4.08
CA MET A 77 -2.73 -2.26 -5.05
C MET A 77 -3.30 -2.92 -6.32
N THR A 78 -4.14 -3.94 -6.13
CA THR A 78 -4.77 -4.66 -7.26
C THR A 78 -5.64 -3.71 -8.08
N SER A 79 -6.47 -2.90 -7.44
CA SER A 79 -7.37 -1.97 -8.13
C SER A 79 -6.60 -0.93 -8.96
N VAL A 80 -5.51 -0.37 -8.40
CA VAL A 80 -4.65 0.56 -9.14
C VAL A 80 -3.93 -0.15 -10.29
N SER A 81 -3.39 -1.35 -10.08
CA SER A 81 -2.66 -2.09 -11.13
C SER A 81 -3.53 -2.47 -12.33
N GLN A 82 -4.83 -2.65 -12.11
CA GLN A 82 -5.79 -3.04 -13.16
C GLN A 82 -6.45 -1.87 -13.88
N ASN A 83 -6.28 -0.64 -13.38
CA ASN A 83 -6.87 0.56 -13.98
C ASN A 83 -5.81 1.63 -14.15
N ALA A 84 -5.38 1.86 -15.41
CA ALA A 84 -4.34 2.86 -15.73
C ALA A 84 -4.73 4.31 -15.35
N ASN A 85 -6.01 4.60 -15.15
CA ASN A 85 -6.51 5.89 -14.70
C ASN A 85 -6.84 5.92 -13.19
N ALA A 86 -6.46 4.88 -12.42
CA ALA A 86 -6.64 4.89 -10.99
C ALA A 86 -5.46 5.50 -10.24
N ILE A 87 -5.77 6.16 -9.13
CA ILE A 87 -4.81 6.65 -8.15
C ILE A 87 -5.23 6.19 -6.74
N GLY A 88 -4.27 5.81 -5.94
CA GLY A 88 -4.46 5.39 -4.54
C GLY A 88 -3.23 5.71 -3.72
N TYR A 89 -3.23 5.33 -2.45
CA TYR A 89 -2.12 5.53 -1.53
C TYR A 89 -1.92 4.31 -0.62
N ILE A 90 -0.68 4.03 -0.30
CA ILE A 90 -0.25 2.92 0.54
C ILE A 90 0.95 3.33 1.38
N SER A 91 1.34 2.54 2.38
CA SER A 91 2.62 2.71 3.05
C SER A 91 3.78 2.17 2.21
N LEU A 92 4.98 2.75 2.43
CA LEU A 92 6.20 2.41 1.67
C LEU A 92 6.52 0.91 1.72
N GLY A 93 6.42 0.26 2.88
CA GLY A 93 6.71 -1.17 3.03
C GLY A 93 5.76 -2.11 2.26
N SER A 94 4.63 -1.58 1.75
CA SER A 94 3.72 -2.35 0.89
C SER A 94 3.96 -2.13 -0.60
N LEU A 95 4.84 -1.20 -0.98
CA LEU A 95 5.09 -0.86 -2.38
C LEU A 95 5.82 -2.00 -3.10
N ASN A 96 5.38 -2.31 -4.31
CA ASN A 96 6.04 -3.27 -5.20
C ASN A 96 5.85 -2.86 -6.67
N ASP A 97 6.44 -3.62 -7.59
CA ASP A 97 6.50 -3.32 -9.03
C ASP A 97 5.15 -3.46 -9.77
N SER A 98 4.07 -3.84 -9.09
CA SER A 98 2.74 -3.94 -9.72
C SER A 98 2.10 -2.58 -9.98
N VAL A 99 2.58 -1.52 -9.33
CA VAL A 99 2.10 -0.15 -9.46
C VAL A 99 3.26 0.83 -9.61
N LYS A 100 2.99 1.99 -10.18
CA LYS A 100 3.96 3.08 -10.31
C LYS A 100 3.82 4.04 -9.13
N ALA A 101 4.87 4.14 -8.30
CA ALA A 101 4.95 5.20 -7.30
C ALA A 101 5.15 6.58 -7.97
N LEU A 102 4.37 7.56 -7.53
CA LEU A 102 4.50 8.94 -7.98
C LEU A 102 5.56 9.66 -7.13
N LYS A 103 6.30 10.57 -7.76
CA LYS A 103 7.16 11.51 -7.05
C LYS A 103 6.31 12.61 -6.44
N ILE A 104 6.65 13.03 -5.23
CA ILE A 104 6.05 14.19 -4.57
C ILE A 104 7.11 15.30 -4.51
N ASP A 105 6.79 16.45 -5.05
CA ASP A 105 7.72 17.59 -5.19
C ASP A 105 9.06 17.21 -5.85
N GLY A 106 9.01 16.25 -6.78
CA GLY A 106 10.19 15.76 -7.49
C GLY A 106 10.96 14.64 -6.76
N ALA A 107 10.70 14.38 -5.48
CA ALA A 107 11.32 13.32 -4.70
C ALA A 107 10.57 11.99 -4.83
N ALA A 108 11.31 10.89 -4.99
CA ALA A 108 10.75 9.54 -4.94
C ALA A 108 10.58 9.06 -3.48
N ALA A 109 9.58 8.21 -3.24
CA ALA A 109 9.37 7.58 -1.94
C ALA A 109 10.42 6.47 -1.73
N THR A 110 11.59 6.84 -1.25
CA THR A 110 12.69 5.92 -0.91
C THR A 110 13.16 6.18 0.52
N VAL A 111 13.73 5.16 1.16
CA VAL A 111 14.31 5.29 2.51
C VAL A 111 15.28 6.47 2.55
N GLU A 112 16.23 6.55 1.60
CA GLU A 112 17.22 7.63 1.51
C GLU A 112 16.56 9.02 1.45
N ASN A 113 15.53 9.21 0.62
CA ASN A 113 14.86 10.50 0.47
C ASN A 113 14.01 10.89 1.69
N ILE A 114 13.53 9.91 2.45
CA ILE A 114 12.80 10.15 3.70
C ILE A 114 13.80 10.55 4.79
N GLU A 115 14.90 9.81 4.95
CA GLU A 115 15.92 10.07 5.97
C GLU A 115 16.61 11.42 5.77
N ASN A 116 16.92 11.81 4.53
CA ASN A 116 17.52 13.10 4.22
C ASN A 116 16.51 14.27 4.15
N GLY A 117 15.20 13.99 4.34
CA GLY A 117 14.14 14.99 4.38
C GLY A 117 13.72 15.55 3.02
N SER A 118 14.20 15.03 1.89
CA SER A 118 13.76 15.47 0.56
C SER A 118 12.36 14.95 0.21
N TYR A 119 11.96 13.77 0.70
CA TYR A 119 10.58 13.28 0.65
C TYR A 119 9.85 13.60 1.95
N LYS A 120 8.93 14.56 1.91
CA LYS A 120 8.31 15.16 3.10
C LYS A 120 7.08 14.43 3.61
N ILE A 121 6.50 13.52 2.80
CA ILE A 121 5.28 12.80 3.13
C ILE A 121 5.63 11.55 3.93
N SER A 122 6.00 11.72 5.17
CA SER A 122 6.35 10.62 6.07
C SER A 122 5.94 10.96 7.50
N ARG A 123 5.66 9.93 8.29
CA ARG A 123 5.46 10.04 9.73
C ARG A 123 5.90 8.76 10.43
N PRO A 124 6.31 8.81 11.70
CA PRO A 124 6.66 7.61 12.46
C PRO A 124 5.43 6.76 12.75
N PHE A 125 5.63 5.46 12.88
CA PHE A 125 4.69 4.58 13.55
C PHE A 125 4.91 4.67 15.06
N ASN A 126 3.82 4.68 15.82
CA ASN A 126 3.86 4.78 17.26
C ASN A 126 3.29 3.52 17.90
N ILE A 127 3.91 3.07 18.99
CA ILE A 127 3.37 2.01 19.84
C ILE A 127 2.66 2.68 21.01
N ALA A 128 1.36 2.43 21.14
CA ALA A 128 0.57 2.86 22.29
C ALA A 128 0.33 1.69 23.24
N THR A 129 0.58 1.89 24.52
CA THR A 129 0.40 0.88 25.56
C THR A 129 -0.46 1.40 26.69
N LYS A 130 -1.05 0.47 27.48
CA LYS A 130 -1.66 0.83 28.76
C LYS A 130 -0.57 1.15 29.79
N SER A 131 -0.94 1.90 30.82
CA SER A 131 -0.04 2.22 31.94
C SER A 131 0.34 0.99 32.79
N ASP A 132 -0.52 -0.02 32.82
CA ASP A 132 -0.39 -1.29 33.56
C ASP A 132 0.01 -2.46 32.61
N LEU A 133 1.02 -2.26 31.81
CA LEU A 133 1.50 -3.22 30.84
C LEU A 133 1.95 -4.53 31.52
N SER A 134 1.47 -5.68 31.04
CA SER A 134 1.94 -6.99 31.52
C SER A 134 3.41 -7.21 31.17
N GLU A 135 4.11 -8.07 31.90
CA GLU A 135 5.51 -8.43 31.61
C GLU A 135 5.69 -8.94 30.18
N THR A 136 4.75 -9.79 29.71
CA THR A 136 4.76 -10.33 28.34
C THR A 136 4.61 -9.22 27.29
N ALA A 137 3.74 -8.25 27.52
CA ALA A 137 3.54 -7.15 26.59
C ALA A 137 4.72 -6.18 26.62
N LYS A 138 5.31 -5.94 27.79
CA LYS A 138 6.53 -5.13 27.93
C LYS A 138 7.70 -5.78 27.18
N ASP A 139 7.93 -7.08 27.38
CA ASP A 139 8.98 -7.85 26.70
C ASP A 139 8.83 -7.80 25.17
N PHE A 140 7.58 -7.83 24.68
CA PHE A 140 7.29 -7.68 23.25
C PHE A 140 7.64 -6.29 22.72
N VAL A 141 7.35 -5.21 23.46
CA VAL A 141 7.75 -3.86 23.09
C VAL A 141 9.28 -3.72 23.13
N ASP A 142 9.94 -4.26 24.15
CA ASP A 142 11.40 -4.26 24.27
C ASP A 142 12.03 -5.03 23.08
N PHE A 143 11.42 -6.13 22.62
CA PHE A 143 11.86 -6.82 21.40
C PHE A 143 11.71 -5.94 20.16
N ILE A 144 10.56 -5.29 19.95
CA ILE A 144 10.38 -4.41 18.78
C ILE A 144 11.44 -3.33 18.72
N LEU A 145 11.81 -2.74 19.86
CA LEU A 145 12.79 -1.65 19.93
C LEU A 145 14.25 -2.14 19.96
N SER A 146 14.51 -3.44 19.99
CA SER A 146 15.84 -4.02 19.98
C SER A 146 16.47 -4.04 18.59
N ASP A 147 17.78 -4.39 18.49
CA ASP A 147 18.50 -4.58 17.23
C ASP A 147 17.77 -5.61 16.34
N GLU A 148 17.34 -6.74 16.93
CA GLU A 148 16.64 -7.81 16.21
C GLU A 148 15.27 -7.37 15.73
N GLY A 149 14.52 -6.63 16.53
CA GLY A 149 13.22 -6.10 16.16
C GLY A 149 13.33 -5.04 15.07
N GLN A 150 14.30 -4.13 15.17
CA GLN A 150 14.53 -3.10 14.16
C GLN A 150 15.04 -3.70 12.83
N LYS A 151 15.78 -4.81 12.89
CA LYS A 151 16.11 -5.56 11.68
C LYS A 151 14.86 -6.15 11.00
N VAL A 152 13.89 -6.66 11.75
CA VAL A 152 12.60 -7.10 11.17
C VAL A 152 11.88 -5.93 10.48
N VAL A 153 11.90 -4.73 11.06
CA VAL A 153 11.33 -3.52 10.47
C VAL A 153 12.00 -3.22 9.12
N GLU A 154 13.33 -3.22 9.05
CA GLU A 154 14.12 -3.00 7.84
C GLU A 154 13.86 -4.07 6.78
N ASP A 155 13.90 -5.34 7.16
CA ASP A 155 13.71 -6.48 6.25
C ASP A 155 12.31 -6.50 5.60
N ASN A 156 11.33 -5.80 6.20
CA ASN A 156 10.00 -5.60 5.66
C ASN A 156 9.81 -4.26 4.91
N GLY A 157 10.89 -3.56 4.60
CA GLY A 157 10.87 -2.34 3.78
C GLY A 157 10.41 -1.08 4.50
N TYR A 158 10.39 -1.10 5.85
CA TYR A 158 10.16 0.08 6.66
C TYR A 158 11.47 0.68 7.16
N ILE A 159 11.41 1.90 7.66
CA ILE A 159 12.58 2.63 8.14
C ILE A 159 12.77 2.34 9.63
N PRO A 160 13.88 1.72 10.04
CA PRO A 160 14.15 1.45 11.45
C PRO A 160 14.39 2.74 12.21
N VAL A 161 14.09 2.74 13.51
CA VAL A 161 14.53 3.78 14.44
C VAL A 161 15.79 3.34 15.17
N ALA A 162 16.43 4.24 15.92
CA ALA A 162 17.55 3.88 16.75
C ALA A 162 17.15 2.78 17.75
N SER A 163 17.86 1.66 17.72
CA SER A 163 17.59 0.54 18.60
C SER A 163 18.02 0.82 20.05
N THR A 164 17.45 0.05 20.97
CA THR A 164 17.86 0.06 22.39
C THR A 164 19.01 -0.91 22.69
N GLY A 165 19.56 -1.57 21.67
CA GLY A 165 20.61 -2.58 21.75
C GLY A 165 20.07 -3.99 21.54
N ALA A 166 20.94 -4.99 21.74
CA ALA A 166 20.58 -6.38 21.55
C ALA A 166 19.43 -6.82 22.48
N TYR A 167 18.50 -7.62 21.95
CA TYR A 167 17.38 -8.12 22.74
C TYR A 167 17.84 -9.07 23.85
N SER A 168 17.55 -8.71 25.09
CA SER A 168 17.92 -9.47 26.29
C SER A 168 16.70 -9.87 27.14
N GLY A 169 15.50 -9.84 26.57
CA GLY A 169 14.25 -10.14 27.26
C GLY A 169 14.13 -11.58 27.74
N SER A 170 13.33 -11.79 28.77
CA SER A 170 13.15 -13.09 29.43
C SER A 170 12.19 -14.03 28.70
N LYS A 171 11.52 -13.54 27.64
CA LYS A 171 10.49 -14.27 26.87
C LYS A 171 9.39 -14.88 27.76
N PRO A 172 8.72 -14.09 28.59
CA PRO A 172 7.72 -14.59 29.49
C PRO A 172 6.56 -15.23 28.71
N SER A 173 6.01 -16.30 29.23
CA SER A 173 4.82 -16.92 28.65
C SER A 173 3.56 -16.14 28.97
N GLY A 174 2.63 -16.02 28.01
CA GLY A 174 1.37 -15.31 28.21
C GLY A 174 0.66 -15.01 26.92
N LYS A 175 -0.46 -14.29 27.03
CA LYS A 175 -1.22 -13.77 25.89
C LYS A 175 -1.17 -12.26 25.91
N ILE A 176 -0.92 -11.66 24.76
CA ILE A 176 -1.07 -10.24 24.50
C ILE A 176 -2.12 -10.03 23.42
N SER A 177 -2.80 -8.89 23.46
CA SER A 177 -3.67 -8.44 22.39
C SER A 177 -3.02 -7.25 21.69
N ILE A 178 -2.89 -7.34 20.38
CA ILE A 178 -2.30 -6.29 19.55
C ILE A 178 -3.38 -5.83 18.57
N GLY A 179 -3.58 -4.54 18.48
CA GLY A 179 -4.43 -3.91 17.47
C GLY A 179 -3.67 -2.80 16.77
N GLY A 180 -3.96 -2.61 15.49
CA GLY A 180 -3.26 -1.59 14.73
C GLY A 180 -3.73 -1.48 13.29
N SER A 181 -3.02 -0.68 12.51
CA SER A 181 -3.26 -0.53 11.09
C SER A 181 -2.77 -1.77 10.31
N SER A 182 -3.48 -2.14 9.25
CA SER A 182 -3.04 -3.17 8.30
C SER A 182 -1.86 -2.72 7.41
N SER A 183 -1.36 -1.53 7.64
CA SER A 183 -0.23 -0.92 6.91
C SER A 183 1.08 -0.96 7.70
N VAL A 184 1.07 -1.63 8.85
CA VAL A 184 2.23 -1.84 9.74
C VAL A 184 2.56 -3.31 9.78
#